data_425dcc383cf250dce0f89ace23ea4af4
#
_entry.id   425dcc383cf250dce0f89ace23ea4af4
#
_cell.length_a   1.000
_cell.length_b   1.000
_cell.length_c   1.000
_cell.angle_alpha   90.00
_cell.angle_beta   90.00
_cell.angle_gamma   90.00
#
_symmetry.space_group_name_H-M   'P 1'
#
loop_
_entity.id
_entity.type
_entity.pdbx_description
1 polymer ?
#
loop_
_entity_poly.entity_id
_entity_poly.type
_entity_poly.pdbx_seq_one_letter_code
_entity_poly.pdbx_strand_id
1 'polypeptide(L)'
;MKLLLIEDDTALHTALSRSLNRIGWQVEVCVDGRAALPRWRASHPDVVLLDLTLPGRDGLAVLQQARDEGLTTPVLILTARGTVGDRVQGLNAGADDYLPKPFDLDELEARVRALLRRHPELHDTSGASQNESAGLRYDPESKAIYHAGQVLDLSSRELAMLRALLARAGQAVTKERLFELVFPGQAEVQFEAIEVVAYRLRKKLQGTGATLTTLRGLGYLLKLESGRTQA
;
A
#
# COMPACT_ATOMS: atom_id res chain seq x y z
N MET A 1 3.18 1.07 -13.04
CA MET A 1 2.55 -0.01 -12.32
C MET A 1 1.69 -0.82 -13.27
N LYS A 2 1.84 -2.14 -13.29
CA LYS A 2 1.11 -3.06 -14.16
C LYS A 2 0.08 -3.85 -13.34
N LEU A 3 -1.16 -3.84 -13.77
CA LEU A 3 -2.28 -4.45 -13.07
C LEU A 3 -2.95 -5.47 -13.98
N LEU A 4 -3.19 -6.69 -13.47
CA LEU A 4 -4.01 -7.67 -14.14
C LEU A 4 -5.42 -7.65 -13.54
N LEU A 5 -6.42 -7.30 -14.34
CA LEU A 5 -7.83 -7.31 -13.96
C LEU A 5 -8.50 -8.56 -14.54
N ILE A 6 -8.92 -9.48 -13.67
CA ILE A 6 -9.60 -10.72 -14.06
C ILE A 6 -11.08 -10.54 -13.69
N GLU A 7 -11.88 -10.18 -14.69
CA GLU A 7 -13.27 -9.72 -14.55
C GLU A 7 -14.01 -9.92 -15.87
N ASP A 8 -15.16 -10.57 -15.85
CA ASP A 8 -15.95 -10.85 -17.05
C ASP A 8 -17.02 -9.79 -17.34
N ASP A 9 -17.42 -9.00 -16.36
CA ASP A 9 -18.36 -7.89 -16.58
C ASP A 9 -17.70 -6.79 -17.45
N THR A 10 -18.18 -6.72 -18.71
CA THR A 10 -17.66 -5.77 -19.71
C THR A 10 -17.81 -4.30 -19.30
N ALA A 11 -18.90 -3.94 -18.63
CA ALA A 11 -19.12 -2.57 -18.19
C ALA A 11 -18.14 -2.19 -17.08
N LEU A 12 -17.96 -3.09 -16.09
CA LEU A 12 -17.09 -2.89 -14.96
C LEU A 12 -15.61 -2.84 -15.38
N HIS A 13 -15.12 -3.85 -16.12
CA HIS A 13 -13.70 -3.84 -16.50
C HIS A 13 -13.34 -2.68 -17.44
N THR A 14 -14.29 -2.22 -18.29
CA THR A 14 -14.06 -1.06 -19.15
C THR A 14 -13.97 0.22 -18.30
N ALA A 15 -14.88 0.41 -17.35
CA ALA A 15 -14.88 1.57 -16.46
C ALA A 15 -13.61 1.60 -15.59
N LEU A 16 -13.24 0.48 -14.98
CA LEU A 16 -12.02 0.36 -14.16
C LEU A 16 -10.76 0.63 -14.98
N SER A 17 -10.64 0.01 -16.17
CA SER A 17 -9.48 0.20 -17.04
C SER A 17 -9.30 1.67 -17.42
N ARG A 18 -10.39 2.37 -17.79
CA ARG A 18 -10.33 3.81 -18.12
C ARG A 18 -9.86 4.65 -16.93
N SER A 19 -10.43 4.40 -15.76
CA SER A 19 -10.13 5.18 -14.55
C SER A 19 -8.70 4.94 -14.07
N LEU A 20 -8.27 3.67 -14.01
CA LEU A 20 -6.95 3.30 -13.56
C LEU A 20 -5.84 3.71 -14.56
N ASN A 21 -6.10 3.62 -15.88
CA ASN A 21 -5.17 4.14 -16.89
C ASN A 21 -5.00 5.66 -16.79
N ARG A 22 -6.04 6.41 -16.42
CA ARG A 22 -5.97 7.87 -16.23
C ARG A 22 -4.99 8.29 -15.14
N ILE A 23 -4.82 7.47 -14.11
CA ILE A 23 -3.87 7.70 -13.02
C ILE A 23 -2.49 7.06 -13.29
N GLY A 24 -2.24 6.64 -14.55
CA GLY A 24 -0.94 6.14 -14.99
C GLY A 24 -0.68 4.64 -14.71
N TRP A 25 -1.73 3.85 -14.40
CA TRP A 25 -1.59 2.41 -14.24
C TRP A 25 -1.84 1.71 -15.57
N GLN A 26 -1.07 0.69 -15.87
CA GLN A 26 -1.26 -0.15 -17.05
C GLN A 26 -2.16 -1.33 -16.69
N VAL A 27 -3.39 -1.36 -17.24
CA VAL A 27 -4.36 -2.41 -16.93
C VAL A 27 -4.43 -3.40 -18.08
N GLU A 28 -4.13 -4.66 -17.79
CA GLU A 28 -4.38 -5.79 -18.66
C GLU A 28 -5.65 -6.51 -18.19
N VAL A 29 -6.56 -6.82 -19.10
CA VAL A 29 -7.87 -7.45 -18.79
C VAL A 29 -7.87 -8.90 -19.21
N CYS A 30 -8.41 -9.77 -18.34
CA CYS A 30 -8.72 -11.16 -18.60
C CYS A 30 -10.17 -11.46 -18.22
N VAL A 31 -10.96 -12.00 -19.14
CA VAL A 31 -12.41 -12.21 -18.95
C VAL A 31 -12.80 -13.67 -18.71
N ASP A 32 -11.86 -14.62 -18.77
CA ASP A 32 -12.09 -16.05 -18.58
C ASP A 32 -11.11 -16.62 -17.56
N GLY A 33 -11.63 -17.29 -16.52
CA GLY A 33 -10.82 -17.89 -15.46
C GLY A 33 -9.84 -18.97 -15.94
N ARG A 34 -10.10 -19.61 -17.11
CA ARG A 34 -9.13 -20.56 -17.72
C ARG A 34 -7.91 -19.86 -18.27
N ALA A 35 -8.06 -18.64 -18.78
CA ALA A 35 -6.97 -17.84 -19.32
C ALA A 35 -6.20 -17.05 -18.23
N ALA A 36 -6.73 -16.98 -17.01
CA ALA A 36 -6.21 -16.15 -15.94
C ALA A 36 -4.77 -16.50 -15.56
N LEU A 37 -4.46 -17.75 -15.24
CA LEU A 37 -3.12 -18.18 -14.84
C LEU A 37 -2.05 -18.02 -15.93
N PRO A 38 -2.29 -18.46 -17.20
CA PRO A 38 -1.36 -18.19 -18.27
C PRO A 38 -1.05 -16.70 -18.46
N ARG A 39 -2.08 -15.84 -18.39
CA ARG A 39 -1.90 -14.39 -18.47
C ARG A 39 -1.13 -13.83 -17.28
N TRP A 40 -1.46 -14.26 -16.07
CA TRP A 40 -0.77 -13.84 -14.86
C TRP A 40 0.74 -14.11 -14.95
N ARG A 41 1.12 -15.31 -15.36
CA ARG A 41 2.54 -15.67 -15.56
C ARG A 41 3.21 -14.82 -16.64
N ALA A 42 2.53 -14.62 -17.78
CA ALA A 42 3.10 -13.90 -18.92
C ALA A 42 3.22 -12.40 -18.68
N SER A 43 2.25 -11.83 -17.93
CA SER A 43 2.19 -10.39 -17.74
C SER A 43 3.07 -9.89 -16.60
N HIS A 44 3.44 -10.73 -15.63
CA HIS A 44 4.17 -10.33 -14.41
C HIS A 44 3.56 -9.07 -13.78
N PRO A 45 2.29 -9.10 -13.35
CA PRO A 45 1.64 -7.92 -12.81
C PRO A 45 2.15 -7.59 -11.42
N ASP A 46 2.15 -6.29 -11.07
CA ASP A 46 2.47 -5.81 -9.72
C ASP A 46 1.33 -6.11 -8.73
N VAL A 47 0.09 -6.23 -9.23
CA VAL A 47 -1.12 -6.56 -8.46
C VAL A 47 -2.15 -7.22 -9.36
N VAL A 48 -2.94 -8.13 -8.79
CA VAL A 48 -4.07 -8.76 -9.46
C VAL A 48 -5.37 -8.32 -8.79
N LEU A 49 -6.34 -7.86 -9.59
CA LEU A 49 -7.73 -7.70 -9.20
C LEU A 49 -8.51 -8.90 -9.71
N LEU A 50 -9.15 -9.64 -8.82
CA LEU A 50 -9.74 -10.94 -9.15
C LEU A 50 -11.21 -11.00 -8.75
N ASP A 51 -12.12 -11.16 -9.74
CA ASP A 51 -13.45 -11.64 -9.41
C ASP A 51 -13.44 -13.15 -9.13
N LEU A 52 -14.27 -13.58 -8.19
CA LEU A 52 -14.47 -15.01 -7.89
C LEU A 52 -15.42 -15.67 -8.86
N THR A 53 -16.40 -14.91 -9.38
CA THR A 53 -17.45 -15.43 -10.26
C THR A 53 -17.06 -15.21 -11.72
N LEU A 54 -16.28 -16.12 -12.27
CA LEU A 54 -15.76 -16.05 -13.63
C LEU A 54 -16.28 -17.20 -14.49
N PRO A 55 -16.46 -16.99 -15.81
CA PRO A 55 -16.70 -18.08 -16.75
C PRO A 55 -15.49 -19.00 -16.85
N GLY A 56 -15.75 -20.26 -17.12
CA GLY A 56 -14.73 -21.25 -17.40
C GLY A 56 -14.06 -21.84 -16.16
N ARG A 57 -13.63 -21.00 -15.22
CA ARG A 57 -13.02 -21.42 -13.95
C ARG A 57 -13.27 -20.40 -12.84
N ASP A 58 -13.73 -20.87 -11.66
CA ASP A 58 -13.96 -20.05 -10.49
C ASP A 58 -12.67 -19.36 -10.02
N GLY A 59 -12.77 -18.06 -9.64
CA GLY A 59 -11.61 -17.26 -9.27
C GLY A 59 -10.89 -17.76 -8.02
N LEU A 60 -11.60 -18.39 -7.07
CA LEU A 60 -10.97 -18.99 -5.90
C LEU A 60 -10.04 -20.15 -6.30
N ALA A 61 -10.48 -21.00 -7.25
CA ALA A 61 -9.65 -22.07 -7.79
C ALA A 61 -8.45 -21.54 -8.61
N VAL A 62 -8.61 -20.39 -9.28
CA VAL A 62 -7.49 -19.69 -9.93
C VAL A 62 -6.48 -19.22 -8.90
N LEU A 63 -6.92 -18.59 -7.83
CA LEU A 63 -6.06 -18.08 -6.76
C LEU A 63 -5.30 -19.21 -6.06
N GLN A 64 -5.98 -20.27 -5.67
CA GLN A 64 -5.34 -21.43 -5.03
C GLN A 64 -4.23 -22.00 -5.91
N GLN A 65 -4.53 -22.25 -7.19
CA GLN A 65 -3.51 -22.75 -8.10
C GLN A 65 -2.35 -21.75 -8.29
N ALA A 66 -2.62 -20.44 -8.35
CA ALA A 66 -1.56 -19.44 -8.43
C ALA A 66 -0.60 -19.53 -7.23
N ARG A 67 -1.14 -19.71 -6.02
CA ARG A 67 -0.35 -19.88 -4.80
C ARG A 67 0.40 -21.22 -4.75
N ASP A 68 -0.22 -22.30 -5.19
CA ASP A 68 0.41 -23.64 -5.30
C ASP A 68 1.59 -23.61 -6.28
N GLU A 69 1.53 -22.79 -7.31
CA GLU A 69 2.61 -22.57 -8.28
C GLU A 69 3.65 -21.53 -7.83
N GLY A 70 3.52 -20.99 -6.63
CA GLY A 70 4.47 -20.04 -6.05
C GLY A 70 4.33 -18.62 -6.55
N LEU A 71 3.21 -18.24 -7.19
CA LEU A 71 2.95 -16.85 -7.55
C LEU A 71 2.62 -16.03 -6.30
N THR A 72 3.48 -15.09 -5.95
CA THR A 72 3.38 -14.25 -4.74
C THR A 72 2.78 -12.87 -5.00
N THR A 73 2.44 -12.54 -6.25
CA THR A 73 1.80 -11.27 -6.61
C THR A 73 0.61 -10.97 -5.69
N PRO A 74 0.50 -9.75 -5.12
CA PRO A 74 -0.63 -9.37 -4.29
C PRO A 74 -1.96 -9.48 -5.03
N VAL A 75 -2.98 -10.01 -4.35
CA VAL A 75 -4.32 -10.21 -4.91
C VAL A 75 -5.36 -9.47 -4.07
N LEU A 76 -6.12 -8.58 -4.72
CA LEU A 76 -7.35 -8.01 -4.20
C LEU A 76 -8.54 -8.71 -4.85
N ILE A 77 -9.35 -9.38 -4.05
CA ILE A 77 -10.60 -9.98 -4.54
C ILE A 77 -11.67 -8.88 -4.69
N LEU A 78 -12.31 -8.85 -5.88
CA LEU A 78 -13.46 -7.98 -6.20
C LEU A 78 -14.64 -8.87 -6.52
N THR A 79 -15.66 -8.98 -5.65
CA THR A 79 -16.75 -9.91 -5.92
C THR A 79 -18.07 -9.50 -5.27
N ALA A 80 -19.18 -9.97 -5.85
CA ALA A 80 -20.51 -9.83 -5.26
C ALA A 80 -20.76 -10.82 -4.09
N ARG A 81 -19.91 -11.82 -3.89
CA ARG A 81 -19.97 -12.72 -2.74
C ARG A 81 -19.57 -11.91 -1.50
N GLY A 82 -20.55 -11.55 -0.64
CA GLY A 82 -20.32 -10.57 0.44
C GLY A 82 -20.41 -11.16 1.86
N THR A 83 -20.59 -12.48 2.00
CA THR A 83 -20.70 -13.09 3.33
C THR A 83 -19.34 -13.10 4.06
N VAL A 84 -19.38 -13.13 5.39
CA VAL A 84 -18.16 -13.29 6.20
C VAL A 84 -17.43 -14.58 5.83
N GLY A 85 -18.19 -15.67 5.54
CA GLY A 85 -17.62 -16.95 5.11
C GLY A 85 -16.84 -16.85 3.80
N ASP A 86 -17.38 -16.17 2.78
CA ASP A 86 -16.69 -15.96 1.50
C ASP A 86 -15.38 -15.18 1.66
N ARG A 87 -15.41 -14.16 2.51
CA ARG A 87 -14.22 -13.35 2.82
C ARG A 87 -13.13 -14.18 3.49
N VAL A 88 -13.51 -14.99 4.48
CA VAL A 88 -12.59 -15.91 5.18
C VAL A 88 -12.01 -16.93 4.20
N GLN A 89 -12.84 -17.50 3.31
CA GLN A 89 -12.34 -18.43 2.28
C GLN A 89 -11.35 -17.76 1.32
N GLY A 90 -11.66 -16.56 0.82
CA GLY A 90 -10.76 -15.83 -0.07
C GLY A 90 -9.40 -15.52 0.56
N LEU A 91 -9.41 -15.05 1.82
CA LEU A 91 -8.17 -14.76 2.55
C LEU A 91 -7.36 -16.04 2.85
N ASN A 92 -8.03 -17.13 3.25
CA ASN A 92 -7.39 -18.42 3.48
C ASN A 92 -6.82 -19.05 2.19
N ALA A 93 -7.41 -18.75 1.03
CA ALA A 93 -6.88 -19.17 -0.27
C ALA A 93 -5.64 -18.36 -0.70
N GLY A 94 -5.23 -17.37 0.08
CA GLY A 94 -4.04 -16.56 -0.15
C GLY A 94 -4.28 -15.21 -0.82
N ALA A 95 -5.51 -14.67 -0.75
CA ALA A 95 -5.74 -13.27 -1.08
C ALA A 95 -5.18 -12.34 -0.01
N ASP A 96 -4.73 -11.16 -0.42
CA ASP A 96 -4.12 -10.17 0.47
C ASP A 96 -5.15 -9.15 0.99
N ASP A 97 -6.25 -8.94 0.24
CA ASP A 97 -7.39 -8.13 0.68
C ASP A 97 -8.65 -8.51 -0.11
N TYR A 98 -9.79 -7.97 0.32
CA TYR A 98 -11.11 -8.30 -0.20
C TYR A 98 -11.99 -7.05 -0.25
N LEU A 99 -12.62 -6.78 -1.40
CA LEU A 99 -13.50 -5.64 -1.63
C LEU A 99 -14.82 -6.10 -2.25
N PRO A 100 -15.94 -6.04 -1.49
CA PRO A 100 -17.25 -6.47 -2.00
C PRO A 100 -17.79 -5.46 -3.03
N LYS A 101 -18.46 -5.97 -4.06
CA LYS A 101 -19.26 -5.17 -5.01
C LYS A 101 -20.64 -4.86 -4.41
N PRO A 102 -21.20 -3.63 -4.57
CA PRO A 102 -20.60 -2.47 -5.25
C PRO A 102 -19.56 -1.76 -4.37
N PHE A 103 -18.52 -1.19 -4.98
CA PHE A 103 -17.46 -0.46 -4.29
C PHE A 103 -17.21 0.90 -4.93
N ASP A 104 -16.60 1.79 -4.18
CA ASP A 104 -16.11 3.07 -4.66
C ASP A 104 -14.73 2.93 -5.32
N LEU A 105 -14.47 3.70 -6.39
CA LEU A 105 -13.19 3.66 -7.09
C LEU A 105 -12.04 4.16 -6.21
N ASP A 106 -12.30 5.17 -5.38
CA ASP A 106 -11.29 5.72 -4.47
C ASP A 106 -10.91 4.69 -3.39
N GLU A 107 -11.89 3.87 -2.92
CA GLU A 107 -11.63 2.76 -2.02
C GLU A 107 -10.77 1.68 -2.69
N LEU A 108 -11.11 1.29 -3.92
CA LEU A 108 -10.31 0.34 -4.70
C LEU A 108 -8.87 0.82 -4.84
N GLU A 109 -8.68 2.07 -5.27
CA GLU A 109 -7.36 2.67 -5.44
C GLU A 109 -6.56 2.68 -4.14
N ALA A 110 -7.17 3.09 -3.03
CA ALA A 110 -6.54 3.11 -1.71
C ALA A 110 -6.08 1.72 -1.27
N ARG A 111 -6.90 0.67 -1.50
CA ARG A 111 -6.57 -0.72 -1.17
C ARG A 111 -5.43 -1.26 -2.03
N VAL A 112 -5.47 -1.04 -3.34
CA VAL A 112 -4.39 -1.45 -4.25
C VAL A 112 -3.07 -0.79 -3.84
N ARG A 113 -3.06 0.51 -3.57
CA ARG A 113 -1.87 1.20 -3.07
C ARG A 113 -1.38 0.64 -1.72
N ALA A 114 -2.29 0.20 -0.85
CA ALA A 114 -1.94 -0.42 0.42
C ALA A 114 -1.28 -1.80 0.23
N LEU A 115 -1.78 -2.62 -0.70
CA LEU A 115 -1.20 -3.91 -1.03
C LEU A 115 0.22 -3.78 -1.58
N LEU A 116 0.44 -2.87 -2.51
CA LEU A 116 1.76 -2.63 -3.10
C LEU A 116 2.79 -2.18 -2.06
N ARG A 117 2.38 -1.41 -1.05
CA ARG A 117 3.28 -1.03 0.06
C ARG A 117 3.69 -2.21 0.94
N ARG A 118 2.88 -3.27 1.01
CA ARG A 118 3.16 -4.47 1.83
C ARG A 118 4.09 -5.46 1.14
N HIS A 119 4.27 -5.33 -0.18
CA HIS A 119 5.07 -6.23 -1.01
C HIS A 119 6.16 -5.45 -1.77
N PRO A 120 7.14 -4.84 -1.08
CA PRO A 120 8.20 -4.07 -1.73
C PRO A 120 9.10 -4.93 -2.64
N GLU A 121 9.13 -6.25 -2.43
CA GLU A 121 9.99 -7.20 -3.14
C GLU A 121 9.62 -7.40 -4.62
N LEU A 122 8.39 -7.03 -5.02
CA LEU A 122 7.89 -7.22 -6.39
C LEU A 122 8.22 -6.05 -7.32
N HIS A 123 8.82 -4.98 -6.81
CA HIS A 123 9.16 -3.78 -7.57
C HIS A 123 10.63 -3.65 -7.95
N ASP A 124 11.40 -4.73 -7.92
CA ASP A 124 12.83 -4.72 -8.25
C ASP A 124 13.11 -4.86 -9.76
N THR A 125 12.39 -4.10 -10.59
CA THR A 125 12.82 -3.79 -11.98
C THR A 125 12.32 -2.43 -12.41
N SER A 126 12.81 -1.39 -11.82
CA SER A 126 12.97 -0.02 -12.31
C SER A 126 12.94 0.97 -11.15
N GLY A 127 14.09 1.30 -10.63
CA GLY A 127 14.24 2.45 -9.75
C GLY A 127 14.08 2.10 -8.27
N ALA A 128 15.18 1.68 -7.68
CA ALA A 128 15.47 1.90 -6.28
C ALA A 128 14.91 3.23 -5.79
N SER A 129 14.47 3.26 -4.55
CA SER A 129 14.22 4.48 -3.79
C SER A 129 12.80 5.04 -3.79
N GLN A 130 11.93 4.42 -3.01
CA GLN A 130 10.90 5.28 -2.40
C GLN A 130 10.93 5.29 -0.87
N ASN A 131 11.89 4.60 -0.25
CA ASN A 131 12.15 4.71 1.19
C ASN A 131 13.56 5.24 1.51
N GLU A 132 14.38 5.60 0.51
CA GLU A 132 15.69 6.23 0.68
C GLU A 132 15.70 7.74 0.35
N SER A 133 14.56 8.39 0.39
CA SER A 133 14.52 9.84 0.27
C SER A 133 15.14 10.45 1.53
N ALA A 134 16.17 11.25 1.35
CA ALA A 134 17.02 11.81 2.41
C ALA A 134 17.78 10.76 3.26
N GLY A 135 18.07 9.55 2.70
CA GLY A 135 18.83 8.52 3.41
C GLY A 135 18.09 7.86 4.57
N LEU A 136 16.78 8.10 4.72
CA LEU A 136 15.93 7.43 5.71
C LEU A 136 15.27 6.19 5.13
N ARG A 137 15.49 5.03 5.74
CA ARG A 137 14.89 3.74 5.35
C ARG A 137 14.21 3.06 6.53
N TYR A 138 12.94 2.71 6.37
CA TYR A 138 12.26 1.81 7.32
C TYR A 138 12.54 0.36 6.94
N ASP A 139 12.97 -0.43 7.91
CA ASP A 139 13.16 -1.87 7.76
C ASP A 139 12.03 -2.62 8.49
N PRO A 140 11.23 -3.41 7.75
CA PRO A 140 10.11 -4.16 8.33
C PRO A 140 10.55 -5.32 9.25
N GLU A 141 11.72 -5.93 9.03
CA GLU A 141 12.21 -7.04 9.84
C GLU A 141 12.65 -6.57 11.23
N SER A 142 13.53 -5.57 11.27
CA SER A 142 13.99 -4.98 12.53
C SER A 142 12.97 -4.02 13.14
N LYS A 143 11.92 -3.65 12.38
CA LYS A 143 10.92 -2.62 12.75
C LYS A 143 11.57 -1.29 13.13
N ALA A 144 12.71 -0.95 12.54
CA ALA A 144 13.49 0.24 12.82
C ALA A 144 13.59 1.15 11.59
N ILE A 145 13.91 2.43 11.83
CA ILE A 145 14.25 3.36 10.77
C ILE A 145 15.74 3.61 10.80
N TYR A 146 16.39 3.46 9.65
CA TYR A 146 17.82 3.69 9.46
C TYR A 146 18.06 5.01 8.75
N HIS A 147 19.16 5.66 9.10
CA HIS A 147 19.74 6.80 8.39
C HIS A 147 21.23 6.56 8.18
N ALA A 148 21.68 6.65 6.93
CA ALA A 148 23.10 6.39 6.58
C ALA A 148 23.64 5.05 7.15
N GLY A 149 22.81 4.00 7.16
CA GLY A 149 23.17 2.68 7.68
C GLY A 149 23.09 2.52 9.20
N GLN A 150 22.79 3.57 9.94
CA GLN A 150 22.64 3.53 11.40
C GLN A 150 21.17 3.59 11.82
N VAL A 151 20.81 2.83 12.86
CA VAL A 151 19.44 2.85 13.43
C VAL A 151 19.18 4.20 14.09
N LEU A 152 18.07 4.86 13.72
CA LEU A 152 17.60 6.02 14.46
C LEU A 152 17.00 5.57 15.80
N ASP A 153 17.52 6.12 16.89
CA ASP A 153 16.97 5.89 18.22
C ASP A 153 15.64 6.61 18.39
N LEU A 154 14.55 5.92 18.12
CA LEU A 154 13.17 6.42 18.18
C LEU A 154 12.36 5.65 19.24
N SER A 155 11.61 6.36 20.05
CA SER A 155 10.57 5.74 20.89
C SER A 155 9.48 5.13 20.00
N SER A 156 8.69 4.19 20.52
CA SER A 156 7.60 3.54 19.76
C SER A 156 6.62 4.55 19.14
N ARG A 157 6.34 5.67 19.82
CA ARG A 157 5.46 6.74 19.34
C ARG A 157 6.11 7.57 18.23
N GLU A 158 7.37 7.92 18.38
CA GLU A 158 8.15 8.64 17.35
C GLU A 158 8.32 7.78 16.08
N LEU A 159 8.58 6.47 16.26
CA LEU A 159 8.66 5.51 15.17
C LEU A 159 7.32 5.40 14.41
N ALA A 160 6.20 5.27 15.14
CA ALA A 160 4.87 5.21 14.54
C ALA A 160 4.56 6.48 13.74
N MET A 161 4.86 7.66 14.31
CA MET A 161 4.68 8.94 13.65
C MET A 161 5.56 9.08 12.39
N LEU A 162 6.86 8.80 12.51
CA LEU A 162 7.77 8.93 11.37
C LEU A 162 7.42 7.94 10.26
N ARG A 163 7.04 6.71 10.59
CA ARG A 163 6.59 5.71 9.61
C ARG A 163 5.35 6.16 8.85
N ALA A 164 4.36 6.74 9.54
CA ALA A 164 3.15 7.29 8.93
C ALA A 164 3.45 8.45 7.96
N LEU A 165 4.40 9.30 8.34
CA LEU A 165 4.83 10.45 7.54
C LEU A 165 5.71 10.04 6.34
N LEU A 166 6.61 9.06 6.51
CA LEU A 166 7.43 8.50 5.42
C LEU A 166 6.55 7.84 4.35
N ALA A 167 5.50 7.12 4.75
CA ALA A 167 4.55 6.52 3.81
C ALA A 167 3.81 7.55 2.93
N ARG A 168 3.85 8.83 3.31
CA ARG A 168 3.23 9.97 2.60
C ARG A 168 4.19 11.16 2.52
N ALA A 169 5.46 10.90 2.28
CA ALA A 169 6.45 11.96 2.17
C ALA A 169 6.04 12.99 1.10
N GLY A 170 6.18 14.28 1.43
CA GLY A 170 5.73 15.37 0.57
C GLY A 170 4.22 15.66 0.61
N GLN A 171 3.43 14.90 1.38
CA GLN A 171 1.99 15.13 1.55
C GLN A 171 1.66 15.47 3.01
N ALA A 172 0.63 16.28 3.22
CA ALA A 172 0.14 16.57 4.56
C ALA A 172 -0.59 15.37 5.15
N VAL A 173 -0.31 15.06 6.41
CA VAL A 173 -1.05 14.05 7.20
C VAL A 173 -1.74 14.78 8.35
N THR A 174 -3.05 14.59 8.50
CA THR A 174 -3.83 15.31 9.51
C THR A 174 -3.44 14.90 10.93
N LYS A 175 -3.67 15.80 11.90
CA LYS A 175 -3.38 15.53 13.32
C LYS A 175 -4.19 14.35 13.83
N GLU A 176 -5.45 14.25 13.43
CA GLU A 176 -6.37 13.17 13.80
C GLU A 176 -5.81 11.82 13.36
N ARG A 177 -5.40 11.73 12.10
CA ARG A 177 -4.85 10.50 11.54
C ARG A 177 -3.55 10.08 12.21
N LEU A 178 -2.67 11.03 12.50
CA LEU A 178 -1.44 10.75 13.24
C LEU A 178 -1.73 10.35 14.69
N PHE A 179 -2.71 10.98 15.34
CA PHE A 179 -3.09 10.62 16.69
C PHE A 179 -3.58 9.18 16.78
N GLU A 180 -4.47 8.74 15.88
CA GLU A 180 -4.96 7.36 15.80
C GLU A 180 -3.82 6.33 15.64
N LEU A 181 -2.79 6.66 14.83
CA LEU A 181 -1.67 5.76 14.55
C LEU A 181 -0.62 5.74 15.69
N VAL A 182 -0.46 6.85 16.40
CA VAL A 182 0.55 7.03 17.46
C VAL A 182 0.01 6.59 18.82
N PHE A 183 -1.30 6.72 19.05
CA PHE A 183 -1.99 6.42 20.32
C PHE A 183 -3.17 5.46 20.09
N PRO A 184 -2.99 4.27 19.50
CA PRO A 184 -4.08 3.37 19.19
C PRO A 184 -4.80 2.92 20.47
N GLY A 185 -6.14 3.14 20.52
CA GLY A 185 -6.97 2.70 21.65
C GLY A 185 -6.78 3.46 22.96
N GLN A 186 -6.03 4.55 22.98
CA GLN A 186 -5.78 5.35 24.21
C GLN A 186 -6.74 6.54 24.29
N ALA A 187 -7.98 6.29 24.72
CA ALA A 187 -9.02 7.32 24.85
C ALA A 187 -8.72 8.41 25.92
N GLU A 188 -7.83 8.13 26.85
CA GLU A 188 -7.48 9.06 27.93
C GLU A 188 -6.34 10.04 27.56
N VAL A 189 -5.67 9.82 26.41
CA VAL A 189 -4.57 10.70 25.99
C VAL A 189 -5.15 11.95 25.34
N GLN A 190 -4.74 13.12 25.82
CA GLN A 190 -5.14 14.39 25.22
C GLN A 190 -4.60 14.52 23.80
N PHE A 191 -5.40 15.06 22.90
CA PHE A 191 -5.10 15.20 21.47
C PHE A 191 -3.80 15.99 21.21
N GLU A 192 -3.48 16.93 22.09
CA GLU A 192 -2.26 17.76 22.05
C GLU A 192 -0.98 16.95 22.26
N ALA A 193 -1.05 15.73 22.80
CA ALA A 193 0.11 14.86 22.99
C ALA A 193 0.86 14.57 21.68
N ILE A 194 0.18 14.64 20.52
CA ILE A 194 0.81 14.49 19.21
C ILE A 194 1.86 15.59 18.93
N GLU A 195 1.66 16.78 19.49
CA GLU A 195 2.60 17.90 19.31
C GLU A 195 3.92 17.65 20.05
N VAL A 196 3.85 17.01 21.20
CA VAL A 196 5.05 16.60 21.97
C VAL A 196 5.84 15.56 21.20
N VAL A 197 5.15 14.57 20.60
CA VAL A 197 5.81 13.55 19.75
C VAL A 197 6.45 14.22 18.53
N ALA A 198 5.74 15.12 17.85
CA ALA A 198 6.24 15.87 16.72
C ALA A 198 7.47 16.73 17.07
N TYR A 199 7.46 17.37 18.24
CA TYR A 199 8.59 18.18 18.71
C TYR A 199 9.84 17.31 18.93
N ARG A 200 9.69 16.15 19.61
CA ARG A 200 10.80 15.22 19.87
C ARG A 200 11.34 14.64 18.56
N LEU A 201 10.44 14.25 17.66
CA LEU A 201 10.82 13.72 16.36
C LEU A 201 11.60 14.74 15.52
N ARG A 202 11.22 16.03 15.54
CA ARG A 202 11.99 17.09 14.86
C ARG A 202 13.43 17.16 15.32
N LYS A 203 13.69 17.02 16.63
CA LYS A 203 15.04 17.02 17.16
C LYS A 203 15.86 15.83 16.64
N LYS A 204 15.24 14.67 16.54
CA LYS A 204 15.90 13.43 16.09
C LYS A 204 16.13 13.40 14.57
N LEU A 205 15.35 14.18 13.82
CA LEU A 205 15.53 14.31 12.36
C LEU A 205 16.59 15.34 11.97
N GLN A 206 17.17 16.09 12.91
CA GLN A 206 18.24 17.03 12.62
C GLN A 206 19.46 16.30 12.01
N GLY A 207 19.97 16.83 10.89
CA GLY A 207 21.10 16.21 10.16
C GLY A 207 20.75 15.02 9.28
N THR A 208 19.48 14.61 9.20
CA THR A 208 19.06 13.47 8.36
C THR A 208 18.61 13.88 6.94
N GLY A 209 18.59 15.17 6.62
CA GLY A 209 17.99 15.67 5.37
C GLY A 209 16.46 15.58 5.34
N ALA A 210 15.82 15.20 6.45
CA ALA A 210 14.36 15.18 6.59
C ALA A 210 13.90 16.31 7.52
N THR A 211 12.86 17.05 7.10
CA THR A 211 12.29 18.15 7.87
C THR A 211 10.82 17.94 8.12
N LEU A 212 10.43 17.90 9.39
CA LEU A 212 9.02 17.80 9.82
C LEU A 212 8.42 19.21 9.99
N THR A 213 7.53 19.59 9.10
CA THR A 213 6.85 20.89 9.08
C THR A 213 5.41 20.76 9.64
N THR A 214 4.99 21.69 10.51
CA THR A 214 3.59 21.84 10.91
C THR A 214 2.88 22.73 9.89
N LEU A 215 1.78 22.25 9.34
CA LEU A 215 0.87 23.02 8.50
C LEU A 215 -0.36 23.38 9.35
N ARG A 216 -0.52 24.67 9.65
CA ARG A 216 -1.65 25.15 10.47
C ARG A 216 -2.99 24.74 9.85
N GLY A 217 -3.83 24.08 10.63
CA GLY A 217 -5.15 23.58 10.20
C GLY A 217 -5.13 22.32 9.31
N LEU A 218 -3.95 21.86 8.83
CA LEU A 218 -3.84 20.71 7.92
C LEU A 218 -3.09 19.52 8.55
N GLY A 219 -2.31 19.75 9.62
CA GLY A 219 -1.53 18.68 10.25
C GLY A 219 -0.01 18.80 10.07
N TYR A 220 0.65 17.72 9.67
CA TYR A 220 2.11 17.63 9.53
C TYR A 220 2.54 17.14 8.16
N LEU A 221 3.68 17.64 7.70
CA LEU A 221 4.30 17.29 6.42
C LEU A 221 5.77 16.93 6.66
N LEU A 222 6.20 15.77 6.17
CA LEU A 222 7.61 15.40 6.10
C LEU A 222 8.16 15.80 4.73
N LYS A 223 9.10 16.74 4.72
CA LYS A 223 9.89 17.10 3.55
C LYS A 223 11.21 16.33 3.60
N LEU A 224 11.61 15.80 2.46
CA LEU A 224 12.86 15.08 2.30
C LEU A 224 13.72 15.89 1.32
N GLU A 225 14.91 16.24 1.72
CA GLU A 225 15.85 16.92 0.82
C GLU A 225 16.38 15.91 -0.18
N SER A 226 16.19 16.18 -1.46
CA SER A 226 16.80 15.37 -2.52
C SER A 226 18.31 15.53 -2.40
N GLY A 227 19.04 14.45 -2.12
CA GLY A 227 20.49 14.47 -2.03
C GLY A 227 21.10 15.09 -3.30
N ARG A 228 21.63 16.30 -3.20
CA ARG A 228 22.55 16.82 -4.21
C ARG A 228 23.80 15.97 -4.12
N THR A 229 24.00 15.10 -5.09
CA THR A 229 25.34 14.55 -5.39
C THR A 229 26.26 15.74 -5.63
N GLN A 230 27.11 16.02 -4.67
CA GLN A 230 28.23 16.91 -4.95
C GLN A 230 29.17 16.15 -5.89
N ALA A 231 29.35 16.73 -7.07
CA ALA A 231 30.37 16.35 -8.05
C ALA A 231 31.78 16.64 -7.53
#